data_54500029353de6d241194bef4ee1b76a
#
_entry.id   54500029353de6d241194bef4ee1b76a
#
_cell.length_a   1.000
_cell.length_b   1.000
_cell.length_c   1.000
_cell.angle_alpha   90.00
_cell.angle_beta   90.00
_cell.angle_gamma   90.00
#
_symmetry.space_group_name_H-M   'P 1'
#
loop_
_entity.id
_entity.type
_entity.pdbx_description
1 polymer ?
#
loop_
_entity_poly.entity_id
_entity_poly.type
_entity_poly.pdbx_seq_one_letter_code
_entity_poly.pdbx_strand_id
1 'polypeptide(L)'
;WSSLVFASVGAVLALWVNKCDDRNLFVGAERPNSGTSKFRELLSGLAIMKREPKVLVGGIVRVINTTSQFAFVVFMPLYLKDYGIGDTQWASIWGSIFLFNILFNLIFGIVGDHIGWGRTIVWFGGVGCAVSVLLFFYAPVICNNFWFILACGALWCIMLAGYVPLSALVPSLVDKDKGAAVSVLNLGAGLAAFVGPLIVALFRNAIGYVGIVWFMAGLYILSAVMTYCIAPRNR
;
A
#
# COMPACT_ATOMS: atom_id res chain seq x y z
N TRP A 1 -1.72 17.66 20.63
CA TRP A 1 -2.86 16.97 21.25
C TRP A 1 -3.32 15.77 20.39
N SER A 2 -3.44 15.92 19.07
CA SER A 2 -3.82 14.80 18.19
C SER A 2 -2.88 13.58 18.30
N SER A 3 -1.57 13.81 18.36
CA SER A 3 -0.58 12.73 18.48
C SER A 3 -0.73 11.92 19.79
N LEU A 4 -1.12 12.57 20.89
CA LEU A 4 -1.38 11.89 22.17
C LEU A 4 -2.66 11.04 22.11
N VAL A 5 -3.69 11.52 21.42
CA VAL A 5 -4.93 10.74 21.20
C VAL A 5 -4.64 9.50 20.35
N PHE A 6 -3.90 9.63 19.25
CA PHE A 6 -3.52 8.47 18.43
C PHE A 6 -2.64 7.48 19.18
N ALA A 7 -1.68 7.96 19.98
CA ALA A 7 -0.83 7.10 20.79
C ALA A 7 -1.65 6.37 21.88
N SER A 8 -2.59 7.04 22.53
CA SER A 8 -3.45 6.41 23.54
C SER A 8 -4.41 5.38 22.94
N VAL A 9 -5.04 5.68 21.79
CA VAL A 9 -5.89 4.71 21.07
C VAL A 9 -5.07 3.50 20.62
N GLY A 10 -3.87 3.72 20.08
CA GLY A 10 -2.96 2.64 19.70
C GLY A 10 -2.54 1.78 20.91
N ALA A 11 -2.25 2.38 22.04
CA ALA A 11 -1.91 1.65 23.28
C ALA A 11 -3.11 0.84 23.81
N VAL A 12 -4.31 1.41 23.81
CA VAL A 12 -5.53 0.71 24.23
C VAL A 12 -5.84 -0.47 23.32
N LEU A 13 -5.74 -0.28 21.99
CA LEU A 13 -5.92 -1.37 21.02
C LEU A 13 -4.87 -2.47 21.21
N ALA A 14 -3.60 -2.11 21.43
CA ALA A 14 -2.54 -3.08 21.67
C ALA A 14 -2.78 -3.88 22.96
N LEU A 15 -3.23 -3.23 24.03
CA LEU A 15 -3.60 -3.89 25.30
C LEU A 15 -4.82 -4.79 25.13
N TRP A 16 -5.82 -4.35 24.35
CA TRP A 16 -7.01 -5.14 24.08
C TRP A 16 -6.71 -6.38 23.24
N VAL A 17 -5.91 -6.24 22.18
CA VAL A 17 -5.43 -7.36 21.35
C VAL A 17 -4.61 -8.35 22.21
N ASN A 18 -3.70 -7.86 23.06
CA ASN A 18 -2.92 -8.70 23.95
C ASN A 18 -3.81 -9.49 24.95
N LYS A 19 -4.87 -8.84 25.48
CA LYS A 19 -5.86 -9.50 26.34
C LYS A 19 -6.74 -10.52 25.60
N CYS A 20 -6.99 -10.33 24.31
CA CYS A 20 -7.69 -11.30 23.46
C CYS A 20 -6.79 -12.49 23.08
N ASP A 21 -5.46 -12.29 22.98
CA ASP A 21 -4.48 -13.33 22.66
C ASP A 21 -4.33 -14.37 23.79
N ASP A 22 -4.59 -13.97 25.04
CA ASP A 22 -4.61 -14.89 26.21
C ASP A 22 -5.76 -15.91 26.17
N ARG A 23 -6.66 -15.85 25.19
CA ARG A 23 -7.80 -16.79 25.04
C ARG A 23 -7.61 -17.88 23.99
N ASN A 24 -6.41 -18.37 23.74
CA ASN A 24 -6.16 -19.61 22.96
C ASN A 24 -6.87 -19.73 21.60
N LEU A 25 -7.11 -18.63 20.90
CA LEU A 25 -7.74 -18.66 19.57
C LEU A 25 -6.75 -18.92 18.43
N PHE A 26 -5.46 -18.93 18.70
CA PHE A 26 -4.40 -19.27 17.74
C PHE A 26 -3.59 -20.47 18.21
N VAL A 27 -4.24 -21.62 18.39
CA VAL A 27 -3.56 -22.91 18.48
C VAL A 27 -3.02 -23.23 17.09
N GLY A 28 -1.74 -22.99 16.87
CA GLY A 28 -1.06 -23.40 15.62
C GLY A 28 -0.03 -22.42 15.05
N ALA A 29 0.05 -21.18 15.52
CA ALA A 29 1.18 -20.33 15.18
C ALA A 29 2.28 -20.57 16.24
N GLU A 30 3.30 -21.36 15.91
CA GLU A 30 4.54 -21.39 16.67
C GLU A 30 5.01 -19.94 16.85
N ARG A 31 4.99 -19.45 18.10
CA ARG A 31 5.61 -18.16 18.43
C ARG A 31 7.08 -18.29 18.05
N PRO A 32 7.62 -17.44 17.16
CA PRO A 32 9.06 -17.46 16.95
C PRO A 32 9.71 -17.19 18.29
N ASN A 33 10.54 -18.11 18.73
CA ASN A 33 11.34 -17.97 19.94
C ASN A 33 11.99 -16.57 19.92
N SER A 34 11.81 -15.77 20.95
CA SER A 34 12.19 -14.36 21.08
C SER A 34 13.70 -14.07 20.96
N GLY A 35 14.47 -15.02 20.49
CA GLY A 35 15.90 -14.96 20.23
C GLY A 35 16.31 -15.12 18.77
N THR A 36 15.40 -15.43 17.84
CA THR A 36 15.74 -15.46 16.43
C THR A 36 15.83 -14.02 15.94
N SER A 37 17.02 -13.55 15.75
CA SER A 37 17.38 -12.23 15.25
C SER A 37 16.49 -11.84 14.06
N LYS A 38 15.89 -10.62 14.08
CA LYS A 38 15.18 -9.99 12.95
C LYS A 38 15.99 -10.11 11.64
N PHE A 39 17.29 -10.20 11.76
CA PHE A 39 18.23 -10.49 10.68
C PHE A 39 18.01 -11.86 10.04
N ARG A 40 17.67 -12.88 10.83
CA ARG A 40 17.36 -14.23 10.32
C ARG A 40 16.04 -14.27 9.57
N GLU A 41 15.05 -13.48 9.96
CA GLU A 41 13.81 -13.32 9.21
C GLU A 41 14.04 -12.60 7.88
N LEU A 42 14.88 -11.58 7.84
CA LEU A 42 15.29 -10.92 6.60
C LEU A 42 16.02 -11.89 5.66
N LEU A 43 16.96 -12.67 6.20
CA LEU A 43 17.67 -13.68 5.41
C LEU A 43 16.72 -14.76 4.88
N SER A 44 15.75 -15.20 5.67
CA SER A 44 14.74 -16.17 5.21
C SER A 44 13.85 -15.59 4.11
N GLY A 45 13.48 -14.29 4.21
CA GLY A 45 12.78 -13.57 3.17
C GLY A 45 13.59 -13.49 1.85
N LEU A 46 14.88 -13.21 1.94
CA LEU A 46 15.76 -13.19 0.75
C LEU A 46 15.94 -14.60 0.15
N ALA A 47 16.03 -15.63 0.98
CA ALA A 47 16.15 -17.01 0.51
C ALA A 47 14.87 -17.49 -0.21
N ILE A 48 13.69 -17.14 0.31
CA ILE A 48 12.41 -17.53 -0.31
C ILE A 48 12.19 -16.81 -1.65
N MET A 49 12.64 -15.55 -1.80
CA MET A 49 12.55 -14.83 -3.07
C MET A 49 13.32 -15.55 -4.19
N LYS A 50 14.47 -16.16 -3.85
CA LYS A 50 15.26 -16.93 -4.83
C LYS A 50 14.63 -18.30 -5.13
N ARG A 51 13.99 -18.91 -4.14
CA ARG A 51 13.37 -20.23 -4.26
C ARG A 51 12.01 -20.17 -4.95
N GLU A 52 11.22 -19.14 -4.65
CA GLU A 52 9.85 -18.96 -5.13
C GLU A 52 9.71 -17.61 -5.85
N PRO A 53 9.95 -17.56 -7.17
CA PRO A 53 9.90 -16.31 -7.94
C PRO A 53 8.56 -15.58 -7.85
N LYS A 54 7.45 -16.30 -7.63
CA LYS A 54 6.10 -15.70 -7.46
C LYS A 54 6.03 -14.83 -6.21
N VAL A 55 6.73 -15.19 -5.14
CA VAL A 55 6.82 -14.39 -3.91
C VAL A 55 7.60 -13.10 -4.15
N LEU A 56 8.70 -13.17 -4.92
CA LEU A 56 9.45 -11.99 -5.34
C LEU A 56 8.56 -11.03 -6.14
N VAL A 57 7.79 -11.54 -7.10
CA VAL A 57 6.85 -10.73 -7.88
C VAL A 57 5.81 -10.06 -6.96
N GLY A 58 5.25 -10.79 -5.99
CA GLY A 58 4.37 -10.23 -4.97
C GLY A 58 5.03 -9.11 -4.15
N GLY A 59 6.30 -9.27 -3.79
CA GLY A 59 7.11 -8.24 -3.13
C GLY A 59 7.26 -6.97 -3.99
N ILE A 60 7.53 -7.12 -5.30
CA ILE A 60 7.62 -5.99 -6.24
C ILE A 60 6.26 -5.28 -6.37
N VAL A 61 5.16 -6.02 -6.48
CA VAL A 61 3.81 -5.45 -6.48
C VAL A 61 3.57 -4.63 -5.20
N ARG A 62 4.04 -5.12 -4.04
CA ARG A 62 3.96 -4.38 -2.78
C ARG A 62 4.79 -3.09 -2.80
N VAL A 63 6.00 -3.12 -3.36
CA VAL A 63 6.82 -1.90 -3.57
C VAL A 63 6.03 -0.90 -4.40
N ILE A 64 5.51 -1.30 -5.56
CA ILE A 64 4.76 -0.41 -6.47
C ILE A 64 3.56 0.22 -5.78
N ASN A 65 2.74 -0.58 -5.11
CA ASN A 65 1.57 -0.10 -4.37
C ASN A 65 1.93 1.02 -3.39
N THR A 66 2.98 0.83 -2.60
CA THR A 66 3.33 1.74 -1.50
C THR A 66 4.18 2.92 -1.96
N THR A 67 4.95 2.76 -3.05
CA THR A 67 5.85 3.80 -3.60
C THR A 67 5.11 5.09 -3.94
N SER A 68 3.95 5.00 -4.58
CA SER A 68 3.17 6.19 -4.96
C SER A 68 2.71 7.00 -3.74
N GLN A 69 2.37 6.36 -2.64
CA GLN A 69 1.98 7.04 -1.40
C GLN A 69 3.14 7.93 -0.88
N PHE A 70 4.35 7.36 -0.81
CA PHE A 70 5.53 8.11 -0.36
C PHE A 70 5.99 9.17 -1.35
N ALA A 71 5.83 8.94 -2.65
CA ALA A 71 6.11 9.96 -3.67
C ALA A 71 5.17 11.16 -3.54
N PHE A 72 3.85 10.92 -3.37
CA PHE A 72 2.84 11.97 -3.25
C PHE A 72 3.05 12.86 -2.02
N VAL A 73 3.45 12.30 -0.89
CA VAL A 73 3.80 13.08 0.31
C VAL A 73 4.88 14.12 0.02
N VAL A 74 5.83 13.80 -0.87
CA VAL A 74 6.98 14.66 -1.15
C VAL A 74 6.64 15.78 -2.13
N PHE A 75 5.96 15.47 -3.24
CA PHE A 75 5.80 16.46 -4.30
C PHE A 75 4.41 17.13 -4.35
N MET A 76 3.37 16.46 -3.90
CA MET A 76 2.00 16.95 -4.02
C MET A 76 1.76 18.26 -3.24
N PRO A 77 2.31 18.45 -2.00
CA PRO A 77 2.19 19.74 -1.32
C PRO A 77 2.81 20.89 -2.12
N LEU A 78 3.95 20.64 -2.76
CA LEU A 78 4.63 21.64 -3.59
C LEU A 78 3.81 21.99 -4.83
N TYR A 79 3.26 20.97 -5.49
CA TYR A 79 2.40 21.13 -6.66
C TYR A 79 1.10 21.86 -6.35
N LEU A 80 0.44 21.54 -5.25
CA LEU A 80 -0.82 22.17 -4.87
C LEU A 80 -0.69 23.64 -4.45
N LYS A 81 0.50 24.06 -4.01
CA LYS A 81 0.78 25.47 -3.71
C LYS A 81 0.62 26.37 -4.93
N ASP A 82 0.97 25.86 -6.12
CA ASP A 82 0.80 26.60 -7.38
C ASP A 82 -0.68 26.87 -7.70
N TYR A 83 -1.61 26.13 -7.08
CA TYR A 83 -3.06 26.28 -7.17
C TYR A 83 -3.69 26.96 -5.94
N GLY A 84 -2.88 27.54 -5.06
CA GLY A 84 -3.35 28.27 -3.88
C GLY A 84 -3.76 27.38 -2.69
N ILE A 85 -3.47 26.06 -2.73
CA ILE A 85 -3.73 25.13 -1.63
C ILE A 85 -2.52 25.09 -0.72
N GLY A 86 -2.67 25.64 0.48
CA GLY A 86 -1.61 25.70 1.48
C GLY A 86 -1.35 24.39 2.21
N ASP A 87 -0.27 24.35 3.00
CA ASP A 87 0.18 23.16 3.73
C ASP A 87 -0.87 22.61 4.70
N THR A 88 -1.66 23.49 5.34
CA THR A 88 -2.74 23.08 6.26
C THR A 88 -3.88 22.37 5.52
N GLN A 89 -4.26 22.88 4.36
CA GLN A 89 -5.29 22.26 3.52
C GLN A 89 -4.80 20.93 2.97
N TRP A 90 -3.54 20.85 2.53
CA TRP A 90 -2.93 19.59 2.13
C TRP A 90 -2.92 18.55 3.26
N ALA A 91 -2.51 18.94 4.47
CA ALA A 91 -2.52 18.05 5.62
C ALA A 91 -3.93 17.53 5.92
N SER A 92 -4.96 18.38 5.77
CA SER A 92 -6.35 18.00 5.93
C SER A 92 -6.81 17.03 4.85
N ILE A 93 -6.47 17.28 3.57
CA ILE A 93 -6.75 16.35 2.47
C ILE A 93 -6.07 15.02 2.76
N TRP A 94 -4.75 15.03 3.05
CA TRP A 94 -3.97 13.82 3.26
C TRP A 94 -4.50 12.97 4.42
N GLY A 95 -4.80 13.57 5.55
CA GLY A 95 -5.39 12.87 6.69
C GLY A 95 -6.77 12.28 6.38
N SER A 96 -7.63 13.03 5.67
CA SER A 96 -8.98 12.60 5.32
C SER A 96 -8.99 11.43 4.34
N ILE A 97 -8.14 11.46 3.31
CA ILE A 97 -8.11 10.38 2.30
C ILE A 97 -7.63 9.06 2.90
N PHE A 98 -6.75 9.09 3.90
CA PHE A 98 -6.34 7.87 4.61
C PHE A 98 -7.43 7.30 5.53
N LEU A 99 -8.33 8.13 6.03
CA LEU A 99 -9.51 7.64 6.75
C LEU A 99 -10.39 6.77 5.84
N PHE A 100 -10.63 7.22 4.60
CA PHE A 100 -11.32 6.41 3.60
C PHE A 100 -10.55 5.12 3.29
N ASN A 101 -9.22 5.17 3.18
CA ASN A 101 -8.41 3.97 2.96
C ASN A 101 -8.60 2.94 4.08
N ILE A 102 -8.59 3.36 5.35
CA ILE A 102 -8.80 2.47 6.50
C ILE A 102 -10.17 1.79 6.42
N LEU A 103 -11.23 2.54 6.15
CA LEU A 103 -12.59 2.00 6.04
C LEU A 103 -12.70 1.01 4.88
N PHE A 104 -12.17 1.37 3.72
CA PHE A 104 -12.23 0.53 2.53
C PHE A 104 -11.27 -0.68 2.57
N ASN A 105 -10.24 -0.67 3.41
CA ASN A 105 -9.42 -1.86 3.66
C ASN A 105 -10.28 -3.01 4.21
N LEU A 106 -11.24 -2.74 5.08
CA LEU A 106 -12.17 -3.76 5.58
C LEU A 106 -13.09 -4.27 4.47
N ILE A 107 -13.63 -3.35 3.66
CA ILE A 107 -14.51 -3.68 2.54
C ILE A 107 -13.77 -4.53 1.49
N PHE A 108 -12.57 -4.13 1.10
CA PHE A 108 -11.78 -4.85 0.11
C PHE A 108 -11.20 -6.17 0.62
N GLY A 109 -11.07 -6.36 1.93
CA GLY A 109 -10.85 -7.67 2.52
C GLY A 109 -11.99 -8.63 2.16
N ILE A 110 -13.23 -8.23 2.40
CA ILE A 110 -14.45 -9.02 2.08
C ILE A 110 -14.61 -9.17 0.56
N VAL A 111 -14.47 -8.09 -0.18
CA VAL A 111 -14.58 -8.10 -1.66
C VAL A 111 -13.55 -9.06 -2.27
N GLY A 112 -12.32 -9.06 -1.75
CA GLY A 112 -11.26 -9.96 -2.19
C GLY A 112 -11.61 -11.43 -1.98
N ASP A 113 -12.27 -11.76 -0.88
CA ASP A 113 -12.69 -13.13 -0.60
C ASP A 113 -13.84 -13.60 -1.53
N HIS A 114 -14.73 -12.69 -1.94
CA HIS A 114 -15.86 -13.01 -2.83
C HIS A 114 -15.49 -13.01 -4.33
N ILE A 115 -14.80 -11.99 -4.81
CA ILE A 115 -14.46 -11.80 -6.24
C ILE A 115 -13.18 -12.58 -6.60
N GLY A 116 -12.32 -12.84 -5.61
CA GLY A 116 -11.02 -13.45 -5.74
C GLY A 116 -9.89 -12.43 -5.61
N TRP A 117 -8.87 -12.79 -4.84
CA TRP A 117 -7.76 -11.91 -4.46
C TRP A 117 -7.01 -11.32 -5.66
N GLY A 118 -6.68 -12.15 -6.66
CA GLY A 118 -5.97 -11.69 -7.85
C GLY A 118 -6.79 -10.71 -8.68
N ARG A 119 -8.09 -10.97 -8.87
CA ARG A 119 -8.98 -10.08 -9.64
C ARG A 119 -9.15 -8.73 -8.95
N THR A 120 -9.32 -8.73 -7.64
CA THR A 120 -9.45 -7.50 -6.84
C THR A 120 -8.20 -6.63 -6.97
N ILE A 121 -7.00 -7.22 -6.84
CA ILE A 121 -5.75 -6.49 -6.98
C ILE A 121 -5.58 -5.95 -8.41
N VAL A 122 -5.88 -6.75 -9.43
CA VAL A 122 -5.71 -6.34 -10.84
C VAL A 122 -6.62 -5.17 -11.18
N TRP A 123 -7.93 -5.28 -10.89
CA TRP A 123 -8.91 -4.29 -11.33
C TRP A 123 -8.93 -3.03 -10.46
N PHE A 124 -8.97 -3.20 -9.13
CA PHE A 124 -9.05 -2.05 -8.22
C PHE A 124 -7.64 -1.53 -7.88
N GLY A 125 -6.75 -2.41 -7.43
CA GLY A 125 -5.39 -2.04 -7.09
C GLY A 125 -4.58 -1.53 -8.30
N GLY A 126 -4.55 -2.28 -9.39
CA GLY A 126 -3.77 -1.91 -10.57
C GLY A 126 -4.46 -0.87 -11.43
N VAL A 127 -5.50 -1.27 -12.18
CA VAL A 127 -6.18 -0.39 -13.14
C VAL A 127 -6.88 0.77 -12.43
N GLY A 128 -7.59 0.51 -11.33
CA GLY A 128 -8.29 1.54 -10.57
C GLY A 128 -7.33 2.59 -9.99
N CYS A 129 -6.18 2.17 -9.44
CA CYS A 129 -5.16 3.11 -8.97
C CYS A 129 -4.51 3.89 -10.10
N ALA A 130 -4.25 3.27 -11.26
CA ALA A 130 -3.67 3.98 -12.41
C ALA A 130 -4.55 5.14 -12.88
N VAL A 131 -5.85 4.91 -12.97
CA VAL A 131 -6.80 5.96 -13.37
C VAL A 131 -6.98 7.01 -12.27
N SER A 132 -7.19 6.56 -11.04
CA SER A 132 -7.48 7.46 -9.92
C SER A 132 -6.28 8.32 -9.49
N VAL A 133 -5.04 7.83 -9.64
CA VAL A 133 -3.84 8.62 -9.36
C VAL A 133 -3.69 9.79 -10.34
N LEU A 134 -4.00 9.57 -11.62
CA LEU A 134 -4.03 10.62 -12.63
C LEU A 134 -5.14 11.63 -12.33
N LEU A 135 -6.34 11.14 -12.00
CA LEU A 135 -7.48 12.01 -11.66
C LEU A 135 -7.16 12.88 -10.44
N PHE A 136 -6.53 12.32 -9.40
CA PHE A 136 -6.14 13.07 -8.21
C PHE A 136 -5.11 14.15 -8.53
N PHE A 137 -4.11 13.83 -9.37
CA PHE A 137 -3.11 14.79 -9.78
C PHE A 137 -3.70 15.93 -10.61
N TYR A 138 -4.56 15.63 -11.58
CA TYR A 138 -5.19 16.65 -12.43
C TYR A 138 -6.40 17.34 -11.79
N ALA A 139 -6.84 16.93 -10.61
CA ALA A 139 -7.99 17.50 -9.93
C ALA A 139 -7.93 19.03 -9.78
N PRO A 140 -6.81 19.67 -9.35
CA PRO A 140 -6.74 21.12 -9.23
C PRO A 140 -6.79 21.84 -10.58
N VAL A 141 -6.39 21.17 -11.68
CA VAL A 141 -6.47 21.72 -13.05
C VAL A 141 -7.91 21.67 -13.55
N ILE A 142 -8.65 20.59 -13.25
CA ILE A 142 -10.05 20.38 -13.69
C ILE A 142 -10.99 21.28 -12.91
N CYS A 143 -10.85 21.28 -11.59
CA CYS A 143 -11.66 22.10 -10.71
C CYS A 143 -10.84 22.42 -9.45
N ASN A 144 -10.39 23.68 -9.35
CA ASN A 144 -9.60 24.15 -8.21
C ASN A 144 -10.52 24.37 -6.98
N ASN A 145 -11.09 23.27 -6.49
CA ASN A 145 -11.97 23.25 -5.33
C ASN A 145 -11.46 22.19 -4.33
N PHE A 146 -11.33 22.59 -3.07
CA PHE A 146 -10.88 21.72 -2.00
C PHE A 146 -11.63 20.37 -1.93
N TRP A 147 -12.96 20.42 -2.02
CA TRP A 147 -13.80 19.22 -1.92
C TRP A 147 -13.67 18.30 -3.13
N PHE A 148 -13.47 18.88 -4.31
CA PHE A 148 -13.24 18.07 -5.52
C PHE A 148 -11.88 17.36 -5.47
N ILE A 149 -10.83 18.06 -5.04
CA ILE A 149 -9.49 17.47 -4.86
C ILE A 149 -9.52 16.41 -3.79
N LEU A 150 -10.21 16.65 -2.67
CA LEU A 150 -10.43 15.67 -1.62
C LEU A 150 -11.15 14.41 -2.14
N ALA A 151 -12.21 14.58 -2.92
CA ALA A 151 -12.96 13.45 -3.50
C ALA A 151 -12.11 12.61 -4.46
N CYS A 152 -11.32 13.25 -5.31
CA CYS A 152 -10.39 12.55 -6.22
C CYS A 152 -9.30 11.80 -5.43
N GLY A 153 -8.76 12.41 -4.39
CA GLY A 153 -7.79 11.77 -3.50
C GLY A 153 -8.39 10.60 -2.72
N ALA A 154 -9.63 10.76 -2.22
CA ALA A 154 -10.36 9.68 -1.56
C ALA A 154 -10.60 8.50 -2.50
N LEU A 155 -10.99 8.76 -3.76
CA LEU A 155 -11.13 7.72 -4.78
C LEU A 155 -9.82 6.95 -4.98
N TRP A 156 -8.69 7.65 -5.10
CA TRP A 156 -7.39 6.98 -5.21
C TRP A 156 -7.07 6.12 -3.98
N CYS A 157 -7.30 6.62 -2.77
CA CYS A 157 -7.07 5.87 -1.54
C CYS A 157 -8.04 4.68 -1.38
N ILE A 158 -9.27 4.79 -1.89
CA ILE A 158 -10.22 3.67 -1.98
C ILE A 158 -9.66 2.59 -2.92
N MET A 159 -9.18 2.98 -4.10
CA MET A 159 -8.59 2.03 -5.04
C MET A 159 -7.31 1.38 -4.48
N LEU A 160 -6.50 2.11 -3.71
CA LEU A 160 -5.34 1.56 -3.00
C LEU A 160 -5.72 0.42 -2.05
N ALA A 161 -6.87 0.48 -1.40
CA ALA A 161 -7.37 -0.60 -0.56
C ALA A 161 -7.61 -1.91 -1.34
N GLY A 162 -7.75 -1.84 -2.68
CA GLY A 162 -7.77 -3.01 -3.56
C GLY A 162 -6.52 -3.89 -3.51
N TYR A 163 -5.42 -3.41 -2.89
CA TYR A 163 -4.23 -4.22 -2.64
C TYR A 163 -4.26 -5.01 -1.32
N VAL A 164 -5.26 -4.83 -0.48
CA VAL A 164 -5.38 -5.57 0.81
C VAL A 164 -5.28 -7.08 0.62
N PRO A 165 -5.93 -7.70 -0.38
CA PRO A 165 -5.83 -9.14 -0.60
C PRO A 165 -4.41 -9.64 -0.95
N LEU A 166 -3.47 -8.75 -1.27
CA LEU A 166 -2.06 -9.14 -1.55
C LEU A 166 -1.42 -9.83 -0.33
N SER A 167 -1.80 -9.42 0.89
CA SER A 167 -1.34 -10.03 2.13
C SER A 167 -1.83 -11.45 2.35
N ALA A 168 -2.92 -11.83 1.71
CA ALA A 168 -3.44 -13.21 1.69
C ALA A 168 -2.90 -13.98 0.46
N LEU A 169 -2.85 -13.32 -0.70
CA LEU A 169 -2.41 -13.93 -1.96
C LEU A 169 -0.97 -14.43 -1.88
N VAL A 170 -0.02 -13.58 -1.45
CA VAL A 170 1.41 -13.93 -1.51
C VAL A 170 1.77 -15.10 -0.59
N PRO A 171 1.33 -15.16 0.68
CA PRO A 171 1.56 -16.33 1.52
C PRO A 171 0.85 -17.61 1.03
N SER A 172 -0.24 -17.48 0.25
CA SER A 172 -0.91 -18.64 -0.33
C SER A 172 -0.18 -19.28 -1.52
N LEU A 173 0.84 -18.60 -2.07
CA LEU A 173 1.66 -19.11 -3.16
C LEU A 173 2.72 -20.13 -2.69
N VAL A 174 2.90 -20.27 -1.38
CA VAL A 174 3.87 -21.17 -0.78
C VAL A 174 3.19 -22.11 0.20
N ASP A 175 3.61 -23.39 0.21
CA ASP A 175 3.08 -24.38 1.14
C ASP A 175 3.76 -24.27 2.53
N LYS A 176 5.05 -23.98 2.52
CA LYS A 176 5.89 -23.82 3.72
C LYS A 176 6.44 -22.40 3.77
N ASP A 177 6.88 -21.96 4.96
CA ASP A 177 7.53 -20.65 5.15
C ASP A 177 6.66 -19.44 4.84
N LYS A 178 5.34 -19.52 5.12
CA LYS A 178 4.39 -18.40 4.93
C LYS A 178 4.83 -17.11 5.63
N GLY A 179 5.48 -17.22 6.81
CA GLY A 179 6.07 -16.11 7.54
C GLY A 179 7.16 -15.38 6.73
N ALA A 180 8.01 -16.13 6.02
CA ALA A 180 9.03 -15.55 5.14
C ALA A 180 8.39 -14.80 3.94
N ALA A 181 7.29 -15.32 3.40
CA ALA A 181 6.53 -14.63 2.34
C ALA A 181 5.92 -13.30 2.82
N VAL A 182 5.41 -13.25 4.06
CA VAL A 182 4.92 -12.00 4.69
C VAL A 182 6.09 -11.03 4.93
N SER A 183 7.26 -11.54 5.33
CA SER A 183 8.46 -10.71 5.53
C SER A 183 8.91 -10.04 4.22
N VAL A 184 8.74 -10.70 3.07
CA VAL A 184 8.99 -10.10 1.73
C VAL A 184 8.06 -8.93 1.46
N LEU A 185 6.77 -9.05 1.80
CA LEU A 185 5.80 -7.94 1.67
C LEU A 185 6.15 -6.75 2.55
N ASN A 186 6.57 -7.02 3.80
CA ASN A 186 6.98 -5.98 4.73
C ASN A 186 8.27 -5.29 4.27
N LEU A 187 9.24 -6.05 3.76
CA LEU A 187 10.45 -5.53 3.14
C LEU A 187 10.12 -4.65 1.94
N GLY A 188 9.18 -5.08 1.09
CA GLY A 188 8.69 -4.30 -0.04
C GLY A 188 8.06 -2.97 0.38
N ALA A 189 7.23 -2.97 1.44
CA ALA A 189 6.64 -1.76 1.99
C ALA A 189 7.70 -0.80 2.55
N GLY A 190 8.71 -1.33 3.27
CA GLY A 190 9.84 -0.55 3.78
C GLY A 190 10.70 0.05 2.66
N LEU A 191 10.98 -0.74 1.62
CA LEU A 191 11.75 -0.28 0.46
C LEU A 191 11.03 0.85 -0.29
N ALA A 192 9.70 0.77 -0.39
CA ALA A 192 8.90 1.80 -1.04
C ALA A 192 9.01 3.18 -0.38
N ALA A 193 9.21 3.22 0.95
CA ALA A 193 9.41 4.48 1.68
C ALA A 193 10.69 5.22 1.24
N PHE A 194 11.68 4.48 0.72
CA PHE A 194 12.89 5.03 0.14
C PHE A 194 12.72 5.30 -1.36
N VAL A 195 12.14 4.35 -2.10
CA VAL A 195 11.98 4.40 -3.56
C VAL A 195 11.07 5.55 -3.99
N GLY A 196 10.00 5.83 -3.26
CA GLY A 196 9.07 6.92 -3.58
C GLY A 196 9.74 8.28 -3.64
N PRO A 197 10.35 8.77 -2.53
CA PRO A 197 11.11 10.02 -2.52
C PRO A 197 12.26 10.03 -3.52
N LEU A 198 12.96 8.90 -3.72
CA LEU A 198 14.07 8.78 -4.65
C LEU A 198 13.61 9.02 -6.10
N ILE A 199 12.48 8.47 -6.53
CA ILE A 199 11.90 8.72 -7.85
C ILE A 199 11.62 10.22 -8.03
N VAL A 200 11.03 10.85 -7.03
CA VAL A 200 10.75 12.30 -7.10
C VAL A 200 12.05 13.09 -7.21
N ALA A 201 13.07 12.76 -6.40
CA ALA A 201 14.35 13.47 -6.40
C ALA A 201 15.08 13.36 -7.74
N LEU A 202 15.10 12.16 -8.34
CA LEU A 202 15.81 11.90 -9.59
C LEU A 202 15.08 12.45 -10.82
N PHE A 203 13.75 12.31 -10.85
CA PHE A 203 12.98 12.57 -12.07
C PHE A 203 12.30 13.94 -12.10
N ARG A 204 12.16 14.64 -10.97
CA ARG A 204 11.50 15.95 -10.92
C ARG A 204 12.05 16.95 -11.94
N ASN A 205 13.38 17.05 -12.05
CA ASN A 205 14.04 18.00 -12.95
C ASN A 205 14.03 17.54 -14.42
N ALA A 206 13.95 16.21 -14.67
CA ALA A 206 14.02 15.65 -16.01
C ALA A 206 12.65 15.60 -16.70
N ILE A 207 11.60 15.16 -15.99
CA ILE A 207 10.26 14.93 -16.56
C ILE A 207 9.14 15.70 -15.85
N GLY A 208 9.48 16.46 -14.80
CA GLY A 208 8.51 17.22 -14.02
C GLY A 208 7.52 16.35 -13.23
N TYR A 209 6.59 17.00 -12.54
CA TYR A 209 5.56 16.29 -11.75
C TYR A 209 4.60 15.48 -12.64
N VAL A 210 4.27 15.99 -13.82
CA VAL A 210 3.42 15.31 -14.81
C VAL A 210 4.04 13.97 -15.20
N GLY A 211 5.32 13.96 -15.58
CA GLY A 211 6.03 12.74 -15.95
C GLY A 211 6.10 11.73 -14.81
N ILE A 212 6.32 12.20 -13.57
CA ILE A 212 6.35 11.33 -12.38
C ILE A 212 4.99 10.63 -12.18
N VAL A 213 3.87 11.34 -12.32
CA VAL A 213 2.54 10.76 -12.11
C VAL A 213 2.18 9.76 -13.20
N TRP A 214 2.52 10.05 -14.46
CA TRP A 214 2.36 9.09 -15.54
C TRP A 214 3.22 7.85 -15.36
N PHE A 215 4.45 8.00 -14.85
CA PHE A 215 5.31 6.88 -14.48
C PHE A 215 4.66 6.04 -13.36
N MET A 216 4.09 6.66 -12.32
CA MET A 216 3.37 5.94 -11.25
C MET A 216 2.15 5.20 -11.80
N ALA A 217 1.37 5.82 -12.69
CA ALA A 217 0.25 5.16 -13.35
C ALA A 217 0.71 3.92 -14.16
N GLY A 218 1.83 4.05 -14.88
CA GLY A 218 2.46 2.93 -15.58
C GLY A 218 2.89 1.80 -14.65
N LEU A 219 3.47 2.13 -13.49
CA LEU A 219 3.81 1.15 -12.45
C LEU A 219 2.57 0.41 -11.91
N TYR A 220 1.45 1.09 -11.72
CA TYR A 220 0.19 0.44 -11.30
C TYR A 220 -0.31 -0.54 -12.37
N ILE A 221 -0.26 -0.18 -13.65
CA ILE A 221 -0.61 -1.11 -14.73
C ILE A 221 0.36 -2.30 -14.76
N LEU A 222 1.65 -2.05 -14.60
CA LEU A 222 2.66 -3.12 -14.49
C LEU A 222 2.34 -4.06 -13.33
N SER A 223 1.96 -3.53 -12.16
CA SER A 223 1.56 -4.34 -11.00
C SER A 223 0.32 -5.20 -11.27
N ALA A 224 -0.64 -4.68 -12.06
CA ALA A 224 -1.81 -5.45 -12.50
C ALA A 224 -1.40 -6.66 -13.36
N VAL A 225 -0.52 -6.44 -14.34
CA VAL A 225 0.01 -7.51 -15.21
C VAL A 225 0.78 -8.54 -14.38
N MET A 226 1.68 -8.08 -13.49
CA MET A 226 2.45 -8.96 -12.61
C MET A 226 1.53 -9.80 -11.73
N THR A 227 0.51 -9.18 -11.12
CA THR A 227 -0.45 -9.91 -10.28
C THR A 227 -1.25 -10.92 -11.09
N TYR A 228 -1.68 -10.56 -12.30
CA TYR A 228 -2.38 -11.49 -13.19
C TYR A 228 -1.54 -12.74 -13.52
N CYS A 229 -0.22 -12.57 -13.67
CA CYS A 229 0.70 -13.68 -13.94
C CYS A 229 0.90 -14.64 -12.75
N ILE A 230 0.83 -14.13 -11.51
CA ILE A 230 1.07 -14.95 -10.31
C ILE A 230 -0.19 -15.48 -9.64
N ALA A 231 -1.34 -14.85 -9.90
CA ALA A 231 -2.61 -15.25 -9.29
C ALA A 231 -3.07 -16.63 -9.80
N PRO A 232 -3.46 -17.54 -8.91
CA PRO A 232 -4.03 -18.83 -9.32
C PRO A 232 -5.31 -18.62 -10.13
N ARG A 233 -5.43 -19.32 -11.25
CA ARG A 233 -6.54 -19.13 -12.22
C ARG A 233 -7.92 -19.57 -11.69
N ASN A 234 -7.99 -20.27 -10.55
CA ASN A 234 -9.19 -20.95 -10.03
C ASN A 234 -9.58 -20.56 -8.59
N ARG A 235 -9.25 -19.33 -8.17
CA ARG A 235 -9.75 -18.79 -6.89
C ARG A 235 -10.13 -17.33 -6.99
#